data_ee9a9555d9ce5e6a5cfd8d3d78b6e09e
#
_entry.id   ee9a9555d9ce5e6a5cfd8d3d78b6e09e
#
_cell.length_a   1.000
_cell.length_b   1.000
_cell.length_c   1.000
_cell.angle_alpha   90.00
_cell.angle_beta   90.00
_cell.angle_gamma   90.00
#
_symmetry.space_group_name_H-M   'P 1'
#
loop_
_entity.id
_entity.type
_entity.pdbx_description
1 polymer ?
#
loop_
_entity_poly.entity_id
_entity_poly.type
_entity_poly.pdbx_seq_one_letter_code
_entity_poly.pdbx_strand_id
1 'polypeptide(L)'
;YCYGAVESRMPIEVKDGEKPLTAIARHYLETSNCPRFMPQDIMRERKQRLADLAKEYHADGIIVASNKFCEYWSYERTIDTIVLPRDFGYPVCSIEKEYINSASGQLRTRFQAFVESIEIKKIQEGK
;
A
#
# COMPACT_ATOMS: atom_id res chain seq x y z
N TYR A 1 8.45 -11.94 1.26
CA TYR A 1 7.03 -11.59 1.33
C TYR A 1 6.71 -10.49 0.33
N CYS A 2 5.54 -10.54 -0.30
CA CYS A 2 5.06 -9.54 -1.25
C CYS A 2 4.72 -8.19 -0.61
N TYR A 3 4.72 -8.12 0.70
CA TYR A 3 4.25 -6.99 1.48
C TYR A 3 5.39 -6.09 2.03
N GLY A 4 6.62 -6.52 1.99
CA GLY A 4 7.69 -5.81 2.69
C GLY A 4 7.67 -6.02 4.20
N ALA A 5 8.67 -5.55 4.89
CA ALA A 5 8.95 -5.94 6.28
C ALA A 5 8.61 -4.85 7.31
N VAL A 6 7.68 -3.95 7.02
CA VAL A 6 7.38 -2.84 7.94
C VAL A 6 6.85 -3.36 9.27
N GLU A 7 5.93 -4.31 9.24
CA GLU A 7 5.34 -4.91 10.45
C GLU A 7 6.33 -5.80 11.22
N SER A 8 7.28 -6.42 10.54
CA SER A 8 8.29 -7.24 11.19
C SER A 8 9.33 -6.44 12.00
N ARG A 9 9.32 -5.11 11.88
CA ARG A 9 10.20 -4.21 12.63
C ARG A 9 9.60 -3.76 13.96
N MET A 10 8.33 -4.01 14.18
CA MET A 10 7.69 -3.66 15.44
C MET A 10 8.06 -4.69 16.54
N PRO A 11 8.34 -4.24 17.76
CA PRO A 11 8.63 -5.15 18.86
C PRO A 11 7.42 -6.06 19.13
N ILE A 12 7.69 -7.34 19.38
CA ILE A 12 6.66 -8.31 19.76
C ILE A 12 6.47 -8.24 21.26
N GLU A 13 5.29 -7.82 21.70
CA GLU A 13 4.91 -7.85 23.09
C GLU A 13 4.48 -9.26 23.50
N VAL A 14 5.10 -9.81 24.51
CA VAL A 14 4.70 -11.08 25.14
C VAL A 14 3.87 -10.73 26.37
N LYS A 15 2.59 -11.14 26.38
CA LYS A 15 1.69 -10.90 27.51
C LYS A 15 2.02 -11.85 28.66
N ASP A 16 1.68 -11.44 29.89
CA ASP A 16 1.90 -12.27 31.07
C ASP A 16 1.25 -13.65 30.92
N GLY A 17 2.05 -14.70 31.09
CA GLY A 17 1.63 -16.09 30.92
C GLY A 17 1.50 -16.57 29.47
N GLU A 18 1.75 -15.72 28.48
CA GLU A 18 1.71 -16.09 27.06
C GLU A 18 2.98 -16.84 26.65
N LYS A 19 2.81 -17.92 25.89
CA LYS A 19 3.96 -18.64 25.32
C LYS A 19 4.59 -17.80 24.19
N PRO A 20 5.92 -17.73 24.06
CA PRO A 20 6.59 -16.93 23.05
C PRO A 20 6.13 -17.19 21.61
N LEU A 21 5.89 -18.46 21.25
CA LEU A 21 5.36 -18.81 19.92
C LEU A 21 3.95 -18.28 19.68
N THR A 22 3.12 -18.23 20.72
CA THR A 22 1.76 -17.67 20.64
C THR A 22 1.84 -16.16 20.44
N ALA A 23 2.74 -15.47 21.16
CA ALA A 23 2.96 -14.04 20.99
C ALA A 23 3.41 -13.70 19.55
N ILE A 24 4.33 -14.49 18.99
CA ILE A 24 4.78 -14.34 17.61
C ILE A 24 3.61 -14.54 16.62
N ALA A 25 2.86 -15.62 16.77
CA ALA A 25 1.72 -15.91 15.90
C ALA A 25 0.66 -14.82 15.97
N ARG A 26 0.30 -14.38 17.19
CA ARG A 26 -0.64 -13.28 17.41
C ARG A 26 -0.15 -12.00 16.77
N HIS A 27 1.11 -11.61 16.99
CA HIS A 27 1.68 -10.40 16.40
C HIS A 27 1.54 -10.39 14.87
N TYR A 28 1.95 -11.44 14.19
CA TYR A 28 1.87 -11.49 12.73
C TYR A 28 0.44 -11.59 12.19
N LEU A 29 -0.48 -12.18 12.92
CA LEU A 29 -1.89 -12.25 12.51
C LEU A 29 -2.62 -10.92 12.71
N GLU A 30 -2.37 -10.26 13.84
CA GLU A 30 -3.04 -9.00 14.20
C GLU A 30 -2.43 -7.78 13.47
N THR A 31 -1.11 -7.78 13.24
CA THR A 31 -0.42 -6.66 12.60
C THR A 31 -0.28 -6.80 11.08
N SER A 32 -0.58 -7.98 10.52
CA SER A 32 -0.50 -8.20 9.09
C SER A 32 -1.56 -7.40 8.34
N ASN A 33 -1.12 -6.45 7.53
CA ASN A 33 -2.00 -5.70 6.63
C ASN A 33 -2.16 -6.38 5.26
N CYS A 34 -1.90 -7.65 5.17
CA CYS A 34 -2.09 -8.41 3.93
C CYS A 34 -3.58 -8.59 3.64
N PRO A 35 -4.09 -8.26 2.42
CA PRO A 35 -5.50 -8.43 2.07
C PRO A 35 -6.01 -9.86 2.26
N ARG A 36 -5.13 -10.84 2.29
CA ARG A 36 -5.48 -12.25 2.48
C ARG A 36 -6.00 -12.56 3.89
N PHE A 37 -5.60 -11.79 4.90
CA PHE A 37 -5.93 -12.03 6.31
C PHE A 37 -6.94 -11.04 6.86
N MET A 38 -7.63 -10.29 5.97
CA MET A 38 -8.43 -9.18 6.43
C MET A 38 -9.91 -9.47 6.55
N PRO A 39 -10.46 -9.22 7.72
CA PRO A 39 -11.87 -8.91 7.88
C PRO A 39 -12.21 -7.57 7.19
N GLN A 40 -13.48 -7.40 6.84
CA GLN A 40 -13.95 -6.26 6.04
C GLN A 40 -13.76 -4.89 6.74
N ASP A 41 -13.79 -4.85 8.04
CA ASP A 41 -13.58 -3.68 8.89
C ASP A 41 -12.13 -3.18 8.85
N ILE A 42 -11.14 -4.06 8.76
CA ILE A 42 -9.72 -3.70 8.68
C ILE A 42 -9.34 -3.09 7.31
N MET A 43 -10.15 -3.29 6.27
CA MET A 43 -9.88 -2.70 4.96
C MET A 43 -9.80 -1.16 5.02
N ARG A 44 -10.70 -0.52 5.77
CA ARG A 44 -10.70 0.94 5.93
C ARG A 44 -9.49 1.44 6.71
N GLU A 45 -9.13 0.75 7.78
CA GLU A 45 -7.94 1.07 8.58
C GLU A 45 -6.67 1.01 7.76
N ARG A 46 -6.55 0.03 6.85
CA ARG A 46 -5.42 -0.06 5.95
C ARG A 46 -5.33 1.10 4.97
N LYS A 47 -6.47 1.58 4.43
CA LYS A 47 -6.48 2.77 3.57
C LYS A 47 -6.08 4.02 4.34
N GLN A 48 -6.57 4.17 5.57
CA GLN A 48 -6.15 5.22 6.48
C GLN A 48 -4.65 5.18 6.71
N ARG A 49 -4.09 4.00 7.02
CA ARG A 49 -2.65 3.85 7.24
C ARG A 49 -1.81 4.21 6.01
N LEU A 50 -2.26 3.87 4.80
CA LEU A 50 -1.58 4.30 3.57
C LEU A 50 -1.59 5.83 3.42
N ALA A 51 -2.70 6.47 3.74
CA ALA A 51 -2.81 7.92 3.71
C ALA A 51 -1.93 8.57 4.79
N ASP A 52 -1.86 7.99 5.99
CA ASP A 52 -1.00 8.46 7.08
C ASP A 52 0.48 8.35 6.71
N LEU A 53 0.90 7.24 6.09
CA LEU A 53 2.25 7.08 5.54
C LEU A 53 2.54 8.12 4.46
N ALA A 54 1.62 8.32 3.52
CA ALA A 54 1.79 9.32 2.48
C ALA A 54 1.96 10.73 3.08
N LYS A 55 1.24 11.05 4.14
CA LYS A 55 1.37 12.30 4.87
C LYS A 55 2.71 12.40 5.61
N GLU A 56 3.13 11.35 6.30
CA GLU A 56 4.39 11.28 7.04
C GLU A 56 5.59 11.50 6.12
N TYR A 57 5.57 10.89 4.94
CA TYR A 57 6.62 11.03 3.93
C TYR A 57 6.44 12.23 2.98
N HIS A 58 5.47 13.09 3.24
CA HIS A 58 5.15 14.24 2.38
C HIS A 58 4.97 13.84 0.90
N ALA A 59 4.35 12.70 0.67
CA ALA A 59 4.16 12.18 -0.67
C ALA A 59 3.07 12.96 -1.42
N ASP A 60 3.32 13.26 -2.67
CA ASP A 60 2.37 13.95 -3.56
C ASP A 60 1.40 12.98 -4.26
N GLY A 61 1.67 11.70 -4.20
CA GLY A 61 0.85 10.63 -4.78
C GLY A 61 1.31 9.25 -4.35
N ILE A 62 0.53 8.23 -4.67
CA ILE A 62 0.74 6.86 -4.25
C ILE A 62 0.86 5.96 -5.47
N ILE A 63 1.89 5.12 -5.51
CA ILE A 63 2.04 4.08 -6.53
C ILE A 63 1.62 2.74 -5.91
N VAL A 64 0.55 2.17 -6.44
CA VAL A 64 0.06 0.84 -6.03
C VAL A 64 0.52 -0.19 -7.05
N ALA A 65 1.45 -1.05 -6.64
CA ALA A 65 2.02 -2.09 -7.48
C ALA A 65 1.53 -3.47 -7.06
N SER A 66 0.93 -4.21 -7.98
CA SER A 66 0.59 -5.63 -7.78
C SER A 66 1.41 -6.52 -8.69
N ASN A 67 1.72 -7.72 -8.23
CA ASN A 67 2.30 -8.74 -9.10
C ASN A 67 1.19 -9.37 -9.94
N LYS A 68 1.48 -9.70 -11.20
CA LYS A 68 0.59 -10.50 -12.04
C LYS A 68 0.17 -11.78 -11.32
N PHE A 69 -1.06 -12.18 -11.52
CA PHE A 69 -1.67 -13.37 -10.91
C PHE A 69 -1.83 -13.33 -9.39
N CYS A 70 -1.61 -12.19 -8.74
CA CYS A 70 -1.93 -12.01 -7.33
C CYS A 70 -3.36 -11.45 -7.20
N GLU A 71 -4.34 -12.32 -7.08
CA GLU A 71 -5.77 -11.94 -7.04
C GLU A 71 -6.08 -10.98 -5.89
N TYR A 72 -5.55 -11.23 -4.71
CA TYR A 72 -5.79 -10.39 -3.53
C TYR A 72 -5.31 -8.95 -3.72
N TRP A 73 -4.07 -8.78 -4.18
CA TRP A 73 -3.53 -7.46 -4.44
C TRP A 73 -4.09 -6.79 -5.70
N SER A 74 -4.54 -7.56 -6.68
CA SER A 74 -5.23 -7.01 -7.85
C SER A 74 -6.56 -6.37 -7.46
N TYR A 75 -7.30 -7.00 -6.54
CA TYR A 75 -8.54 -6.47 -6.01
C TYR A 75 -8.30 -5.18 -5.21
N GLU A 76 -7.32 -5.23 -4.30
CA GLU A 76 -6.93 -4.07 -3.50
C GLU A 76 -6.46 -2.90 -4.35
N ARG A 77 -5.64 -3.16 -5.34
CA ARG A 77 -5.16 -2.17 -6.29
C ARG A 77 -6.33 -1.42 -6.94
N THR A 78 -7.38 -2.13 -7.33
CA THR A 78 -8.56 -1.51 -7.92
C THR A 78 -9.29 -0.62 -6.92
N ILE A 79 -9.46 -1.09 -5.70
CA ILE A 79 -10.09 -0.32 -4.62
C ILE A 79 -9.25 0.93 -4.30
N ASP A 80 -7.93 0.81 -4.21
CA ASP A 80 -7.03 1.90 -3.90
C ASP A 80 -7.11 3.04 -4.92
N THR A 81 -7.28 2.72 -6.21
CA THR A 81 -7.43 3.75 -7.26
C THR A 81 -8.69 4.60 -7.11
N ILE A 82 -9.68 4.12 -6.38
CA ILE A 82 -10.95 4.82 -6.15
C ILE A 82 -10.95 5.50 -4.77
N VAL A 83 -10.61 4.74 -3.73
CA VAL A 83 -10.77 5.17 -2.34
C VAL A 83 -9.72 6.22 -1.95
N LEU A 84 -8.46 6.03 -2.30
CA LEU A 84 -7.41 6.95 -1.90
C LEU A 84 -7.57 8.35 -2.51
N PRO A 85 -7.91 8.52 -3.79
CA PRO A 85 -8.19 9.85 -4.33
C PRO A 85 -9.47 10.47 -3.77
N ARG A 86 -10.54 9.68 -3.62
CA ARG A 86 -11.84 10.16 -3.20
C ARG A 86 -11.88 10.58 -1.73
N ASP A 87 -11.35 9.72 -0.85
CA ASP A 87 -11.53 9.87 0.59
C ASP A 87 -10.33 10.57 1.26
N PHE A 88 -9.15 10.49 0.65
CA PHE A 88 -7.90 11.02 1.22
C PHE A 88 -7.20 12.06 0.33
N GLY A 89 -7.66 12.26 -0.90
CA GLY A 89 -7.13 13.27 -1.81
C GLY A 89 -5.80 12.92 -2.50
N TYR A 90 -5.26 11.72 -2.29
CA TYR A 90 -4.02 11.28 -2.91
C TYR A 90 -4.25 10.71 -4.31
N PRO A 91 -3.62 11.24 -5.37
CA PRO A 91 -3.64 10.62 -6.68
C PRO A 91 -2.93 9.26 -6.63
N VAL A 92 -3.43 8.30 -7.40
CA VAL A 92 -2.92 6.93 -7.40
C VAL A 92 -2.50 6.51 -8.80
N CYS A 93 -1.26 6.03 -8.92
CA CYS A 93 -0.78 5.31 -10.11
C CYS A 93 -0.85 3.80 -9.85
N SER A 94 -1.72 3.12 -10.57
CA SER A 94 -1.86 1.66 -10.49
C SER A 94 -1.00 0.97 -11.52
N ILE A 95 -0.13 0.07 -11.08
CA ILE A 95 0.71 -0.74 -11.96
C ILE A 95 0.59 -2.22 -11.65
N GLU A 96 0.75 -3.02 -12.70
CA GLU A 96 0.90 -4.45 -12.61
C GLU A 96 2.30 -4.82 -13.09
N LYS A 97 3.01 -5.63 -12.33
CA LYS A 97 4.39 -6.01 -12.64
C LYS A 97 4.57 -7.53 -12.62
N GLU A 98 5.55 -7.98 -13.36
CA GLU A 98 6.09 -9.33 -13.25
C GLU A 98 7.33 -9.34 -12.34
N TYR A 99 7.74 -10.53 -11.90
CA TYR A 99 8.98 -10.67 -11.13
C TYR A 99 10.21 -10.35 -11.99
N ILE A 100 10.13 -10.58 -13.28
CA ILE A 100 11.18 -10.28 -14.25
C ILE A 100 10.87 -8.92 -14.88
N ASN A 101 11.78 -7.97 -14.76
CA ASN A 101 11.62 -6.60 -15.26
C ASN A 101 11.78 -6.52 -16.81
N SER A 102 10.91 -7.19 -17.54
CA SER A 102 10.89 -7.13 -19.00
C SER A 102 10.23 -5.86 -19.58
N ALA A 103 9.45 -5.16 -18.76
CA ALA A 103 8.63 -4.01 -19.19
C ALA A 103 9.11 -2.66 -18.63
N SER A 104 10.41 -2.48 -18.42
CA SER A 104 10.98 -1.26 -17.80
C SER A 104 10.62 0.03 -18.53
N GLY A 105 10.57 0.02 -19.86
CA GLY A 105 10.19 1.18 -20.66
C GLY A 105 8.74 1.62 -20.45
N GLN A 106 7.81 0.67 -20.41
CA GLN A 106 6.39 0.97 -20.16
C GLN A 106 6.15 1.51 -18.75
N LEU A 107 6.83 0.94 -17.74
CA LEU A 107 6.75 1.42 -16.37
C LEU A 107 7.29 2.85 -16.25
N ARG A 108 8.42 3.13 -16.88
CA ARG A 108 9.02 4.48 -16.92
C ARG A 108 8.04 5.50 -17.50
N THR A 109 7.44 5.22 -18.63
CA THR A 109 6.46 6.10 -19.26
C THR A 109 5.25 6.36 -18.36
N ARG A 110 4.75 5.32 -17.69
CA ARG A 110 3.61 5.46 -16.76
C ARG A 110 3.96 6.29 -15.54
N PHE A 111 5.14 6.10 -14.96
CA PHE A 111 5.59 6.91 -13.83
C PHE A 111 5.81 8.36 -14.23
N GLN A 112 6.41 8.60 -15.38
CA GLN A 112 6.62 9.95 -15.88
C GLN A 112 5.28 10.67 -16.09
N ALA A 113 4.33 10.04 -16.79
CA ALA A 113 2.99 10.60 -16.96
C ALA A 113 2.27 10.87 -15.64
N PHE A 114 2.46 10.02 -14.64
CA PHE A 114 1.89 10.21 -13.31
C PHE A 114 2.50 11.42 -12.59
N VAL A 115 3.81 11.56 -12.60
CA VAL A 115 4.50 12.73 -12.02
C VAL A 115 4.06 14.02 -12.71
N GLU A 116 4.06 14.04 -14.05
CA GLU A 116 3.58 15.19 -14.83
C GLU A 116 2.13 15.57 -14.49
N SER A 117 1.26 14.58 -14.27
CA SER A 117 -0.12 14.84 -13.87
C SER A 117 -0.24 15.50 -12.50
N ILE A 118 0.63 15.13 -11.56
CA ILE A 118 0.70 15.74 -10.23
C ILE A 118 1.21 17.18 -10.33
N GLU A 119 2.26 17.41 -11.11
CA GLU A 119 2.83 18.74 -11.33
C GLU A 119 1.82 19.70 -11.96
N ILE A 120 1.10 19.24 -12.99
CA ILE A 120 0.03 20.03 -13.62
C ILE A 120 -1.05 20.40 -12.60
N LYS A 121 -1.47 19.42 -11.78
CA LYS A 121 -2.47 19.67 -10.73
C LYS A 121 -1.99 20.72 -9.71
N LYS A 122 -0.74 20.64 -9.26
CA LYS A 122 -0.15 21.64 -8.35
C LYS A 122 -0.16 23.04 -8.96
N ILE A 123 0.21 23.17 -10.21
CA ILE A 123 0.19 24.47 -10.93
C ILE A 123 -1.24 25.02 -10.99
N GLN A 124 -2.22 24.18 -11.28
CA GLN A 124 -3.63 24.60 -11.35
C GLN A 124 -4.20 25.02 -9.97
N GLU A 125 -3.71 24.40 -8.90
CA GLU A 125 -4.12 24.70 -7.53
C GLU A 125 -3.32 25.87 -6.92
N GLY A 126 -2.34 26.45 -7.63
CA GLY A 126 -1.53 27.58 -7.18
C GLY A 126 -0.53 27.22 -6.07
N LYS A 127 -0.10 25.96 -6.03
CA LYS A 127 0.89 25.45 -5.06
C LYS A 127 2.25 25.23 -5.71
#